data_a7337e72c9d6cae4349d29f6f5080d00
#
_entry.id   a7337e72c9d6cae4349d29f6f5080d00
#
_cell.length_a   1.000
_cell.length_b   1.000
_cell.length_c   1.000
_cell.angle_alpha   90.00
_cell.angle_beta   90.00
_cell.angle_gamma   90.00
#
_symmetry.space_group_name_H-M   'P 1'
#
loop_
_entity.id
_entity.type
_entity.pdbx_description
1 polymer ?
#
loop_
_entity_poly.entity_id
_entity_poly.type
_entity_poly.pdbx_seq_one_letter_code
_entity_poly.pdbx_strand_id
1 'polypeptide(L)'
;MGIGRFAFTPQVPLMIAEHQFTLTSAGLVAALNYLGYLCGAYDAMRAGRHVERRLWLGVWGAVALTLLSAWADGALWHGVLRFMIGWASGWAMVLVAAWTNERLAHYGRPALSAAVFAGPGAGIFISGMLAVAIHSLALSAAQAWLLYGAAALVLVGAISLSLPRAGELQRGEAPAEPLRLTPALKRLVWSYSLAGFGYILPATFLSQMAAERFPGSLFAQFVWPIFGGAAVLGIGIGILTRHRLTTQNRLALTLWVQALGVLCAEALPGVSGLLLGALFTGGGFLSVVQLSIQHGRELAPNHARYMAGLLTTGYAVGQLAGPVLSALSTALTHRLEPALFVATLALLAAGLLVFKIPARAARRQLAGE
;
A
#
# COMPACT_ATOMS: atom_id res chain seq x y z
N MET A 1 -7.67 0.35 7.81
CA MET A 1 -6.61 -0.18 6.92
C MET A 1 -5.27 0.54 7.15
N GLY A 2 -5.16 1.86 6.96
CA GLY A 2 -3.91 2.61 7.09
C GLY A 2 -3.16 2.32 8.40
N ILE A 3 -3.80 2.50 9.55
CA ILE A 3 -3.19 2.20 10.85
C ILE A 3 -2.94 0.69 11.01
N GLY A 4 -3.96 -0.15 10.88
CA GLY A 4 -3.84 -1.58 11.17
C GLY A 4 -2.74 -2.30 10.38
N ARG A 5 -2.54 -1.92 9.11
CA ARG A 5 -1.53 -2.54 8.25
C ARG A 5 -0.14 -1.91 8.43
N PHE A 6 -0.08 -0.58 8.49
CA PHE A 6 1.19 0.15 8.38
C PHE A 6 1.78 0.59 9.72
N ALA A 7 1.07 0.45 10.84
CA ALA A 7 1.63 0.67 12.17
C ALA A 7 2.75 -0.33 12.52
N PHE A 8 2.84 -1.45 11.82
CA PHE A 8 3.91 -2.44 12.03
C PHE A 8 5.30 -1.84 11.75
N THR A 9 5.45 -1.06 10.68
CA THR A 9 6.75 -0.47 10.31
C THR A 9 7.40 0.33 11.44
N PRO A 10 6.76 1.32 12.07
CA PRO A 10 7.35 2.04 13.19
C PRO A 10 7.44 1.21 14.49
N GLN A 11 6.70 0.10 14.59
CA GLN A 11 6.76 -0.80 15.74
C GLN A 11 7.96 -1.76 15.70
N VAL A 12 8.48 -2.09 14.51
CA VAL A 12 9.59 -3.04 14.34
C VAL A 12 10.79 -2.71 15.23
N PRO A 13 11.31 -1.47 15.29
CA PRO A 13 12.44 -1.13 16.14
C PRO A 13 12.15 -1.40 17.63
N LEU A 14 10.97 -1.04 18.12
CA LEU A 14 10.56 -1.25 19.52
C LEU A 14 10.43 -2.74 19.85
N MET A 15 9.81 -3.52 18.96
CA MET A 15 9.63 -4.96 19.16
C MET A 15 10.95 -5.74 19.09
N ILE A 16 11.91 -5.27 18.29
CA ILE A 16 13.28 -5.83 18.29
C ILE A 16 13.99 -5.48 19.60
N ALA A 17 13.85 -4.24 20.09
CA ALA A 17 14.43 -3.82 21.37
C ALA A 17 13.86 -4.59 22.56
N GLU A 18 12.60 -4.99 22.51
CA GLU A 18 11.93 -5.86 23.50
C GLU A 18 12.18 -7.36 23.28
N HIS A 19 13.06 -7.73 22.34
CA HIS A 19 13.40 -9.13 22.02
C HIS A 19 12.24 -10.00 21.53
N GLN A 20 11.15 -9.41 21.03
CA GLN A 20 10.03 -10.15 20.45
C GLN A 20 10.35 -10.68 19.05
N PHE A 21 11.21 -9.97 18.32
CA PHE A 21 11.65 -10.30 16.97
C PHE A 21 13.16 -10.17 16.78
N THR A 22 13.65 -10.85 15.75
CA THR A 22 14.88 -10.49 15.05
C THR A 22 14.52 -9.73 13.76
N LEU A 23 15.48 -9.06 13.12
CA LEU A 23 15.25 -8.40 11.84
C LEU A 23 14.73 -9.38 10.77
N THR A 24 15.29 -10.59 10.74
CA THR A 24 14.85 -11.66 9.83
C THR A 24 13.41 -12.08 10.09
N SER A 25 13.03 -12.32 11.34
CA SER A 25 11.66 -12.73 11.68
C SER A 25 10.67 -11.58 11.48
N ALA A 26 11.05 -10.32 11.66
CA ALA A 26 10.23 -9.16 11.32
C ALA A 26 9.90 -9.12 9.81
N GLY A 27 10.88 -9.47 8.96
CA GLY A 27 10.65 -9.61 7.52
C GLY A 27 9.63 -10.71 7.18
N LEU A 28 9.70 -11.87 7.85
CA LEU A 28 8.74 -12.95 7.66
C LEU A 28 7.33 -12.57 8.14
N VAL A 29 7.23 -11.89 9.28
CA VAL A 29 5.94 -11.36 9.81
C VAL A 29 5.33 -10.35 8.84
N ALA A 30 6.15 -9.47 8.25
CA ALA A 30 5.72 -8.56 7.19
C ALA A 30 5.24 -9.32 5.95
N ALA A 31 5.97 -10.36 5.51
CA ALA A 31 5.58 -11.20 4.37
C ALA A 31 4.22 -11.86 4.58
N LEU A 32 3.91 -12.34 5.79
CA LEU A 32 2.60 -12.91 6.14
C LEU A 32 1.48 -11.86 6.02
N ASN A 33 1.72 -10.59 6.36
CA ASN A 33 0.75 -9.53 6.12
C ASN A 33 0.48 -9.33 4.62
N TYR A 34 1.51 -9.37 3.79
CA TYR A 34 1.34 -9.22 2.33
C TYR A 34 0.65 -10.43 1.71
N LEU A 35 0.93 -11.64 2.20
CA LEU A 35 0.22 -12.86 1.79
C LEU A 35 -1.26 -12.77 2.17
N GLY A 36 -1.58 -12.33 3.39
CA GLY A 36 -2.96 -12.09 3.81
C GLY A 36 -3.65 -11.06 2.91
N TYR A 37 -2.97 -9.97 2.59
CA TYR A 37 -3.50 -8.94 1.68
C TYR A 37 -3.78 -9.48 0.27
N LEU A 38 -2.90 -10.31 -0.26
CA LEU A 38 -3.11 -11.02 -1.52
C LEU A 38 -4.37 -11.88 -1.47
N CYS A 39 -4.52 -12.70 -0.43
CA CYS A 39 -5.69 -13.57 -0.26
C CYS A 39 -6.98 -12.75 -0.12
N GLY A 40 -6.97 -11.68 0.67
CA GLY A 40 -8.13 -10.81 0.87
C GLY A 40 -8.52 -10.06 -0.39
N ALA A 41 -7.57 -9.52 -1.14
CA ALA A 41 -7.82 -8.83 -2.41
C ALA A 41 -8.37 -9.79 -3.48
N TYR A 42 -7.82 -10.99 -3.57
CA TYR A 42 -8.29 -12.03 -4.49
C TYR A 42 -9.72 -12.48 -4.15
N ASP A 43 -10.04 -12.72 -2.87
CA ASP A 43 -11.39 -13.05 -2.44
C ASP A 43 -12.38 -11.89 -2.70
N ALA A 44 -11.99 -10.65 -2.42
CA ALA A 44 -12.82 -9.48 -2.71
C ALA A 44 -13.11 -9.31 -4.21
N MET A 45 -12.14 -9.60 -5.07
CA MET A 45 -12.31 -9.57 -6.52
C MET A 45 -13.39 -10.55 -7.00
N ARG A 46 -13.44 -11.74 -6.41
CA ARG A 46 -14.37 -12.82 -6.77
C ARG A 46 -15.70 -12.76 -6.04
N ALA A 47 -15.82 -11.89 -5.04
CA ALA A 47 -17.00 -11.82 -4.19
C ALA A 47 -18.27 -11.45 -4.97
N GLY A 48 -19.17 -12.42 -5.16
CA GLY A 48 -20.51 -12.23 -5.75
C GLY A 48 -21.62 -12.10 -4.72
N ARG A 49 -21.39 -12.49 -3.47
CA ARG A 49 -22.36 -12.48 -2.37
C ARG A 49 -21.75 -11.91 -1.10
N HIS A 50 -22.59 -11.30 -0.25
CA HIS A 50 -22.16 -10.76 1.07
C HIS A 50 -20.97 -9.79 1.00
N VAL A 51 -20.97 -8.92 -0.02
CA VAL A 51 -19.85 -7.99 -0.28
C VAL A 51 -19.74 -6.98 0.86
N GLU A 52 -20.87 -6.43 1.30
CA GLU A 52 -20.94 -5.48 2.42
C GLU A 52 -20.46 -6.11 3.74
N ARG A 53 -20.82 -7.38 3.98
CA ARG A 53 -20.34 -8.11 5.16
C ARG A 53 -18.81 -8.24 5.16
N ARG A 54 -18.21 -8.54 4.00
CA ARG A 54 -16.74 -8.55 3.86
C ARG A 54 -16.13 -7.18 4.15
N LEU A 55 -16.76 -6.10 3.66
CA LEU A 55 -16.30 -4.75 3.95
C LEU A 55 -16.35 -4.45 5.45
N TRP A 56 -17.47 -4.73 6.11
CA TRP A 56 -17.62 -4.55 7.55
C TRP A 56 -16.62 -5.39 8.35
N LEU A 57 -16.48 -6.67 8.01
CA LEU A 57 -15.49 -7.56 8.65
C LEU A 57 -14.06 -7.10 8.37
N GLY A 58 -13.76 -6.58 7.18
CA GLY A 58 -12.45 -6.05 6.83
C GLY A 58 -12.09 -4.83 7.67
N VAL A 59 -13.02 -3.90 7.81
CA VAL A 59 -12.78 -2.65 8.56
C VAL A 59 -12.72 -2.91 10.08
N TRP A 60 -13.71 -3.57 10.65
CA TRP A 60 -13.79 -3.87 12.08
C TRP A 60 -12.82 -4.97 12.52
N GLY A 61 -12.61 -5.97 11.68
CA GLY A 61 -11.62 -7.01 11.90
C GLY A 61 -10.21 -6.44 12.01
N ALA A 62 -9.85 -5.47 11.15
CA ALA A 62 -8.56 -4.80 11.26
C ALA A 62 -8.40 -4.06 12.60
N VAL A 63 -9.46 -3.45 13.14
CA VAL A 63 -9.44 -2.81 14.49
C VAL A 63 -9.23 -3.86 15.56
N ALA A 64 -10.08 -4.89 15.60
CA ALA A 64 -10.03 -5.94 16.61
C ALA A 64 -8.67 -6.66 16.64
N LEU A 65 -8.13 -7.02 15.47
CA LEU A 65 -6.85 -7.71 15.34
C LEU A 65 -5.67 -6.80 15.74
N THR A 66 -5.77 -5.49 15.48
CA THR A 66 -4.75 -4.53 15.94
C THR A 66 -4.75 -4.43 17.48
N LEU A 67 -5.91 -4.38 18.11
CA LEU A 67 -6.03 -4.43 19.57
C LEU A 67 -5.47 -5.76 20.12
N LEU A 68 -5.85 -6.90 19.51
CA LEU A 68 -5.36 -8.22 19.92
C LEU A 68 -3.84 -8.37 19.81
N SER A 69 -3.19 -7.58 18.95
CA SER A 69 -1.72 -7.56 18.85
C SER A 69 -1.02 -7.16 20.16
N ALA A 70 -1.72 -6.50 21.08
CA ALA A 70 -1.18 -6.13 22.40
C ALA A 70 -0.90 -7.33 23.31
N TRP A 71 -1.58 -8.45 23.09
CA TRP A 71 -1.41 -9.69 23.88
C TRP A 71 -0.62 -10.76 23.13
N ALA A 72 -0.21 -10.48 21.89
CA ALA A 72 0.62 -11.39 21.13
C ALA A 72 2.08 -11.28 21.58
N ASP A 73 2.73 -12.40 21.77
CA ASP A 73 4.15 -12.48 22.07
C ASP A 73 4.88 -13.32 21.02
N GLY A 74 6.00 -12.80 20.57
CA GLY A 74 6.85 -13.47 19.57
C GLY A 74 6.34 -13.48 18.14
N ALA A 75 7.23 -13.89 17.24
CA ALA A 75 7.02 -13.81 15.80
C ALA A 75 5.85 -14.66 15.28
N LEU A 76 5.56 -15.80 15.93
CA LEU A 76 4.50 -16.71 15.47
C LEU A 76 3.12 -16.04 15.59
N TRP A 77 2.78 -15.55 16.78
CA TRP A 77 1.46 -14.93 17.04
C TRP A 77 1.28 -13.64 16.28
N HIS A 78 2.31 -12.79 16.25
CA HIS A 78 2.28 -11.61 15.41
C HIS A 78 2.16 -11.95 13.91
N GLY A 79 2.78 -13.03 13.45
CA GLY A 79 2.66 -13.51 12.09
C GLY A 79 1.22 -13.88 11.73
N VAL A 80 0.53 -14.65 12.59
CA VAL A 80 -0.88 -15.01 12.41
C VAL A 80 -1.77 -13.75 12.37
N LEU A 81 -1.60 -12.86 13.34
CA LEU A 81 -2.38 -11.61 13.39
C LEU A 81 -2.10 -10.73 12.17
N ARG A 82 -0.84 -10.61 11.74
CA ARG A 82 -0.48 -9.83 10.54
C ARG A 82 -1.09 -10.41 9.28
N PHE A 83 -1.12 -11.74 9.13
CA PHE A 83 -1.82 -12.38 8.01
C PHE A 83 -3.32 -12.03 8.01
N MET A 84 -3.98 -12.14 9.15
CA MET A 84 -5.41 -11.83 9.27
C MET A 84 -5.70 -10.33 9.03
N ILE A 85 -4.86 -9.42 9.54
CA ILE A 85 -4.96 -7.98 9.28
C ILE A 85 -4.73 -7.69 7.79
N GLY A 86 -3.79 -8.38 7.16
CA GLY A 86 -3.57 -8.31 5.72
C GLY A 86 -4.84 -8.66 4.95
N TRP A 87 -5.45 -9.80 5.27
CA TRP A 87 -6.70 -10.26 4.65
C TRP A 87 -7.83 -9.24 4.81
N ALA A 88 -8.08 -8.80 6.04
CA ALA A 88 -9.07 -7.76 6.34
C ALA A 88 -8.81 -6.45 5.57
N SER A 89 -7.54 -6.06 5.45
CA SER A 89 -7.12 -4.87 4.69
C SER A 89 -7.33 -5.03 3.18
N GLY A 90 -7.14 -6.22 2.64
CA GLY A 90 -7.43 -6.53 1.24
C GLY A 90 -8.91 -6.35 0.92
N TRP A 91 -9.79 -6.88 1.75
CA TRP A 91 -11.23 -6.65 1.65
C TRP A 91 -11.57 -5.16 1.73
N ALA A 92 -11.07 -4.47 2.75
CA ALA A 92 -11.36 -3.06 2.94
C ALA A 92 -10.90 -2.21 1.74
N MET A 93 -9.68 -2.43 1.24
CA MET A 93 -9.13 -1.61 0.14
C MET A 93 -9.91 -1.77 -1.16
N VAL A 94 -10.14 -3.02 -1.58
CA VAL A 94 -10.83 -3.31 -2.85
C VAL A 94 -12.27 -2.84 -2.81
N LEU A 95 -12.97 -3.12 -1.70
CA LEU A 95 -14.41 -2.85 -1.61
C LEU A 95 -14.71 -1.37 -1.33
N VAL A 96 -13.90 -0.68 -0.51
CA VAL A 96 -14.05 0.78 -0.30
C VAL A 96 -13.77 1.53 -1.59
N ALA A 97 -12.72 1.16 -2.33
CA ALA A 97 -12.39 1.82 -3.59
C ALA A 97 -13.53 1.66 -4.63
N ALA A 98 -14.11 0.46 -4.74
CA ALA A 98 -15.24 0.21 -5.62
C ALA A 98 -16.48 1.00 -5.20
N TRP A 99 -16.88 0.92 -3.94
CA TRP A 99 -18.03 1.63 -3.40
C TRP A 99 -17.92 3.15 -3.55
N THR A 100 -16.77 3.72 -3.21
CA THR A 100 -16.55 5.17 -3.31
C THR A 100 -16.61 5.63 -4.76
N ASN A 101 -16.05 4.84 -5.69
CA ASN A 101 -16.11 5.17 -7.11
C ASN A 101 -17.55 5.17 -7.64
N GLU A 102 -18.35 4.18 -7.31
CA GLU A 102 -19.77 4.10 -7.69
C GLU A 102 -20.58 5.26 -7.08
N ARG A 103 -20.39 5.54 -5.79
CA ARG A 103 -21.11 6.61 -5.09
C ARG A 103 -20.78 8.00 -5.64
N LEU A 104 -19.50 8.27 -5.89
CA LEU A 104 -19.08 9.56 -6.44
C LEU A 104 -19.44 9.73 -7.92
N ALA A 105 -19.47 8.66 -8.69
CA ALA A 105 -19.99 8.67 -10.05
C ALA A 105 -21.48 9.05 -10.06
N HIS A 106 -22.27 8.47 -9.14
CA HIS A 106 -23.69 8.81 -8.97
C HIS A 106 -23.91 10.30 -8.63
N TYR A 107 -23.03 10.89 -7.83
CA TYR A 107 -23.07 12.34 -7.53
C TYR A 107 -22.42 13.24 -8.60
N GLY A 108 -22.04 12.71 -9.76
CA GLY A 108 -21.41 13.47 -10.83
C GLY A 108 -19.99 13.97 -10.52
N ARG A 109 -19.31 13.40 -9.52
CA ARG A 109 -17.97 13.79 -9.08
C ARG A 109 -16.94 12.65 -9.13
N PRO A 110 -16.82 11.91 -10.24
CA PRO A 110 -15.96 10.73 -10.32
C PRO A 110 -14.47 11.06 -10.07
N ALA A 111 -14.04 12.28 -10.37
CA ALA A 111 -12.64 12.71 -10.16
C ALA A 111 -12.22 12.69 -8.68
N LEU A 112 -13.17 12.85 -7.74
CA LEU A 112 -12.90 12.81 -6.31
C LEU A 112 -12.67 11.38 -5.79
N SER A 113 -12.99 10.35 -6.58
CA SER A 113 -12.72 8.95 -6.19
C SER A 113 -11.22 8.69 -5.94
N ALA A 114 -10.34 9.46 -6.56
CA ALA A 114 -8.91 9.41 -6.28
C ALA A 114 -8.56 9.75 -4.82
N ALA A 115 -9.34 10.60 -4.17
CA ALA A 115 -9.09 11.03 -2.79
C ALA A 115 -9.20 9.87 -1.77
N VAL A 116 -9.95 8.79 -2.09
CA VAL A 116 -10.03 7.61 -1.22
C VAL A 116 -8.66 6.97 -0.99
N PHE A 117 -7.77 7.06 -1.96
CA PHE A 117 -6.41 6.55 -1.87
C PHE A 117 -5.50 7.36 -0.93
N ALA A 118 -5.89 8.58 -0.55
CA ALA A 118 -5.19 9.33 0.50
C ALA A 118 -5.41 8.74 1.90
N GLY A 119 -6.49 7.97 2.10
CA GLY A 119 -6.83 7.35 3.39
C GLY A 119 -5.72 6.50 4.01
N PRO A 120 -5.14 5.53 3.29
CA PRO A 120 -3.98 4.78 3.78
C PRO A 120 -2.79 5.66 4.15
N GLY A 121 -2.49 6.71 3.37
CA GLY A 121 -1.44 7.69 3.65
C GLY A 121 -1.69 8.47 4.94
N ALA A 122 -2.92 8.94 5.14
CA ALA A 122 -3.33 9.57 6.40
C ALA A 122 -3.17 8.60 7.59
N GLY A 123 -3.51 7.32 7.41
CA GLY A 123 -3.30 6.29 8.41
C GLY A 123 -1.81 6.05 8.73
N ILE A 124 -0.93 6.10 7.73
CA ILE A 124 0.52 6.04 7.91
C ILE A 124 1.01 7.25 8.69
N PHE A 125 0.57 8.46 8.31
CA PHE A 125 0.92 9.68 9.04
C PHE A 125 0.49 9.62 10.50
N ILE A 126 -0.77 9.26 10.77
CA ILE A 126 -1.32 9.15 12.12
C ILE A 126 -0.55 8.09 12.92
N SER A 127 -0.31 6.90 12.37
CA SER A 127 0.46 5.86 13.06
C SER A 127 1.90 6.28 13.33
N GLY A 128 2.50 7.06 12.44
CA GLY A 128 3.83 7.63 12.65
C GLY A 128 3.85 8.67 13.77
N MET A 129 2.87 9.56 13.84
CA MET A 129 2.74 10.53 14.94
C MET A 129 2.48 9.83 16.29
N LEU A 130 1.68 8.77 16.28
CA LEU A 130 1.49 7.94 17.47
C LEU A 130 2.80 7.24 17.87
N ALA A 131 3.63 6.78 16.91
CA ALA A 131 4.94 6.20 17.21
C ALA A 131 5.88 7.21 17.90
N VAL A 132 5.85 8.48 17.48
CA VAL A 132 6.60 9.57 18.18
C VAL A 132 6.11 9.71 19.62
N ALA A 133 4.79 9.73 19.85
CA ALA A 133 4.23 9.80 21.18
C ALA A 133 4.58 8.56 22.04
N ILE A 134 4.52 7.36 21.47
CA ILE A 134 4.89 6.09 22.11
C ILE A 134 6.34 6.15 22.58
N HIS A 135 7.23 6.62 21.72
CA HIS A 135 8.64 6.76 22.07
C HIS A 135 8.87 7.80 23.17
N SER A 136 8.23 8.97 23.08
CA SER A 136 8.39 10.05 24.07
C SER A 136 7.84 9.69 25.46
N LEU A 137 6.79 8.84 25.49
CA LEU A 137 6.18 8.35 26.73
C LEU A 137 6.81 7.04 27.22
N ALA A 138 7.82 6.51 26.53
CA ALA A 138 8.49 5.24 26.84
C ALA A 138 7.50 4.07 27.01
N LEU A 139 6.48 4.00 26.15
CA LEU A 139 5.48 2.94 26.19
C LEU A 139 6.06 1.62 25.66
N SER A 140 5.59 0.50 26.22
CA SER A 140 5.91 -0.83 25.72
C SER A 140 5.24 -1.13 24.37
N ALA A 141 5.71 -2.16 23.66
CA ALA A 141 5.10 -2.59 22.40
C ALA A 141 3.62 -2.98 22.59
N ALA A 142 3.26 -3.63 23.69
CA ALA A 142 1.88 -3.97 24.01
C ALA A 142 1.00 -2.71 24.18
N GLN A 143 1.46 -1.72 24.94
CA GLN A 143 0.78 -0.44 25.11
C GLN A 143 0.66 0.32 23.77
N ALA A 144 1.69 0.25 22.92
CA ALA A 144 1.67 0.83 21.58
C ALA A 144 0.57 0.21 20.71
N TRP A 145 0.42 -1.12 20.71
CA TRP A 145 -0.64 -1.79 19.97
C TRP A 145 -2.03 -1.40 20.46
N LEU A 146 -2.23 -1.22 21.79
CA LEU A 146 -3.48 -0.69 22.33
C LEU A 146 -3.77 0.72 21.83
N LEU A 147 -2.76 1.58 21.78
CA LEU A 147 -2.92 2.97 21.32
C LEU A 147 -3.27 3.02 19.82
N TYR A 148 -2.60 2.22 18.96
CA TYR A 148 -2.94 2.11 17.56
C TYR A 148 -4.36 1.55 17.35
N GLY A 149 -4.72 0.53 18.12
CA GLY A 149 -6.05 -0.07 18.07
C GLY A 149 -7.15 0.89 18.53
N ALA A 150 -6.90 1.66 19.59
CA ALA A 150 -7.82 2.69 20.07
C ALA A 150 -8.02 3.81 19.03
N ALA A 151 -6.94 4.29 18.41
CA ALA A 151 -7.04 5.28 17.34
C ALA A 151 -7.84 4.73 16.13
N ALA A 152 -7.58 3.49 15.73
CA ALA A 152 -8.33 2.82 14.67
C ALA A 152 -9.81 2.65 15.04
N LEU A 153 -10.13 2.31 16.30
CA LEU A 153 -11.48 2.18 16.82
C LEU A 153 -12.25 3.51 16.72
N VAL A 154 -11.64 4.61 17.13
CA VAL A 154 -12.25 5.94 17.04
C VAL A 154 -12.55 6.32 15.59
N LEU A 155 -11.58 6.13 14.70
CA LEU A 155 -11.75 6.45 13.28
C LEU A 155 -12.81 5.58 12.61
N VAL A 156 -12.81 4.28 12.85
CA VAL A 156 -13.79 3.36 12.29
C VAL A 156 -15.17 3.60 12.89
N GLY A 157 -15.28 3.87 14.18
CA GLY A 157 -16.52 4.27 14.84
C GLY A 157 -17.14 5.51 14.18
N ALA A 158 -16.32 6.54 13.93
CA ALA A 158 -16.78 7.76 13.28
C ALA A 158 -17.33 7.57 11.87
N ILE A 159 -16.74 6.66 11.07
CA ILE A 159 -17.18 6.40 9.70
C ILE A 159 -18.24 5.29 9.57
N SER A 160 -18.50 4.52 10.62
CA SER A 160 -19.38 3.35 10.57
C SER A 160 -20.80 3.65 10.08
N LEU A 161 -21.31 4.82 10.43
CA LEU A 161 -22.65 5.26 9.95
C LEU A 161 -22.71 5.55 8.45
N SER A 162 -21.54 5.79 7.83
CA SER A 162 -21.41 6.08 6.40
C SER A 162 -21.12 4.83 5.57
N LEU A 163 -20.80 3.70 6.19
CA LEU A 163 -20.50 2.45 5.48
C LEU A 163 -21.77 1.87 4.83
N PRO A 164 -21.62 1.22 3.67
CA PRO A 164 -22.78 0.67 2.95
C PRO A 164 -23.49 -0.41 3.76
N ARG A 165 -24.83 -0.36 3.72
CA ARG A 165 -25.70 -1.38 4.31
C ARG A 165 -25.88 -2.56 3.35
N ALA A 166 -26.43 -3.66 3.86
CA ALA A 166 -26.70 -4.84 3.05
C ALA A 166 -27.56 -4.49 1.82
N GLY A 167 -27.08 -4.85 0.61
CA GLY A 167 -27.76 -4.59 -0.65
C GLY A 167 -27.44 -3.25 -1.32
N GLU A 168 -26.66 -2.37 -0.69
CA GLU A 168 -26.31 -1.06 -1.28
C GLU A 168 -25.17 -1.14 -2.30
N LEU A 169 -24.30 -2.14 -2.22
CA LEU A 169 -23.27 -2.36 -3.22
C LEU A 169 -23.89 -3.06 -4.44
N GLN A 170 -23.96 -2.33 -5.56
CA GLN A 170 -24.49 -2.92 -6.79
C GLN A 170 -23.58 -4.08 -7.23
N ARG A 171 -24.22 -5.21 -7.50
CA ARG A 171 -23.59 -6.32 -8.21
C ARG A 171 -23.47 -5.88 -9.65
N GLY A 172 -22.27 -5.45 -10.07
CA GLY A 172 -22.02 -5.24 -11.48
C GLY A 172 -22.36 -6.54 -12.22
N GLU A 173 -23.15 -6.46 -13.28
CA GLU A 173 -23.37 -7.59 -14.17
C GLU A 173 -21.99 -8.08 -14.65
N ALA A 174 -21.81 -9.41 -14.64
CA ALA A 174 -20.60 -9.99 -15.20
C ALA A 174 -20.53 -9.57 -16.68
N PRO A 175 -19.38 -9.07 -17.18
CA PRO A 175 -19.24 -8.73 -18.58
C PRO A 175 -19.64 -9.92 -19.44
N ALA A 176 -20.36 -9.67 -20.53
CA ALA A 176 -20.83 -10.71 -21.46
C ALA A 176 -19.65 -11.48 -22.09
N GLU A 177 -18.50 -10.85 -22.23
CA GLU A 177 -17.32 -11.47 -22.79
C GLU A 177 -16.16 -11.53 -21.78
N PRO A 178 -15.32 -12.60 -21.80
CA PRO A 178 -14.13 -12.68 -20.95
C PRO A 178 -13.09 -11.64 -21.36
N LEU A 179 -12.40 -11.06 -20.35
CA LEU A 179 -11.31 -10.10 -20.60
C LEU A 179 -10.18 -10.75 -21.42
N ARG A 180 -9.90 -10.21 -22.59
CA ARG A 180 -8.69 -10.55 -23.35
C ARG A 180 -7.54 -9.69 -22.90
N LEU A 181 -6.48 -10.31 -22.37
CA LEU A 181 -5.27 -9.59 -21.97
C LEU A 181 -4.46 -9.13 -23.18
N THR A 182 -4.71 -7.91 -23.62
CA THR A 182 -3.93 -7.26 -24.67
C THR A 182 -2.48 -7.02 -24.23
N PRO A 183 -1.51 -6.81 -25.16
CA PRO A 183 -0.14 -6.46 -24.80
C PRO A 183 -0.05 -5.22 -23.88
N ALA A 184 -0.92 -4.23 -24.05
CA ALA A 184 -1.00 -3.04 -23.20
C ALA A 184 -1.39 -3.41 -21.76
N LEU A 185 -2.43 -4.23 -21.59
CA LEU A 185 -2.86 -4.71 -20.28
C LEU A 185 -1.79 -5.56 -19.61
N LYS A 186 -1.13 -6.45 -20.33
CA LYS A 186 -0.01 -7.25 -19.80
C LYS A 186 1.13 -6.37 -19.31
N ARG A 187 1.51 -5.34 -20.07
CA ARG A 187 2.55 -4.37 -19.65
C ARG A 187 2.15 -3.62 -18.37
N LEU A 188 0.89 -3.19 -18.27
CA LEU A 188 0.38 -2.52 -17.07
C LEU A 188 0.40 -3.46 -15.85
N VAL A 189 -0.05 -4.71 -15.98
CA VAL A 189 -0.03 -5.70 -14.89
C VAL A 189 1.41 -5.94 -14.43
N TRP A 190 2.35 -6.19 -15.34
CA TRP A 190 3.76 -6.39 -14.98
C TRP A 190 4.39 -5.14 -14.34
N SER A 191 4.11 -3.96 -14.92
CA SER A 191 4.58 -2.70 -14.34
C SER A 191 4.11 -2.53 -12.90
N TYR A 192 2.82 -2.77 -12.65
CA TYR A 192 2.26 -2.59 -11.33
C TYR A 192 2.72 -3.66 -10.33
N SER A 193 2.96 -4.88 -10.79
CA SER A 193 3.59 -5.94 -9.95
C SER A 193 5.02 -5.57 -9.56
N LEU A 194 5.83 -5.07 -10.49
CA LEU A 194 7.18 -4.56 -10.22
C LEU A 194 7.15 -3.33 -9.30
N ALA A 195 6.15 -2.47 -9.43
CA ALA A 195 5.97 -1.33 -8.52
C ALA A 195 5.68 -1.80 -7.08
N GLY A 196 4.85 -2.82 -6.90
CA GLY A 196 4.60 -3.45 -5.60
C GLY A 196 5.86 -4.00 -4.96
N PHE A 197 6.71 -4.66 -5.75
CA PHE A 197 8.00 -5.14 -5.31
C PHE A 197 8.98 -4.01 -4.95
N GLY A 198 9.09 -2.99 -5.80
CA GLY A 198 10.12 -1.96 -5.67
C GLY A 198 9.90 -1.00 -4.50
N TYR A 199 8.64 -0.67 -4.19
CA TYR A 199 8.37 0.26 -3.09
C TYR A 199 8.36 -0.40 -1.71
N ILE A 200 8.11 -1.72 -1.64
CA ILE A 200 7.81 -2.39 -0.37
C ILE A 200 9.00 -2.49 0.56
N LEU A 201 10.22 -2.60 0.01
CA LEU A 201 11.44 -2.67 0.80
C LEU A 201 11.67 -1.40 1.61
N PRO A 202 11.71 -0.18 1.02
CA PRO A 202 11.80 1.03 1.81
C PRO A 202 10.58 1.22 2.72
N ALA A 203 9.37 0.90 2.26
CA ALA A 203 8.16 1.02 3.08
C ALA A 203 8.16 0.10 4.31
N THR A 204 8.84 -1.04 4.26
CA THR A 204 8.93 -1.97 5.40
C THR A 204 10.04 -1.59 6.36
N PHE A 205 11.20 -1.19 5.84
CA PHE A 205 12.43 -1.05 6.64
C PHE A 205 12.87 0.39 6.87
N LEU A 206 12.16 1.40 6.35
CA LEU A 206 12.54 2.80 6.44
C LEU A 206 12.76 3.26 7.90
N SER A 207 11.84 2.91 8.80
CA SER A 207 11.95 3.25 10.22
C SER A 207 13.12 2.55 10.89
N GLN A 208 13.39 1.29 10.54
CA GLN A 208 14.53 0.54 11.05
C GLN A 208 15.85 1.11 10.54
N MET A 209 15.95 1.42 9.24
CA MET A 209 17.13 2.07 8.65
C MET A 209 17.42 3.41 9.32
N ALA A 210 16.38 4.19 9.62
CA ALA A 210 16.53 5.48 10.29
C ALA A 210 16.99 5.30 11.75
N ALA A 211 16.44 4.34 12.47
CA ALA A 211 16.83 4.03 13.85
C ALA A 211 18.27 3.52 13.95
N GLU A 212 18.72 2.72 12.99
CA GLU A 212 20.09 2.20 12.93
C GLU A 212 21.12 3.28 12.54
N ARG A 213 20.80 4.11 11.53
CA ARG A 213 21.73 5.15 11.03
C ARG A 213 21.79 6.39 11.94
N PHE A 214 20.70 6.71 12.63
CA PHE A 214 20.54 7.91 13.45
C PHE A 214 19.91 7.58 14.80
N PRO A 215 20.56 6.75 15.65
CA PRO A 215 19.98 6.30 16.90
C PRO A 215 19.67 7.50 17.82
N GLY A 216 18.44 7.51 18.38
CA GLY A 216 17.98 8.56 19.29
C GLY A 216 17.67 9.92 18.64
N SER A 217 17.81 10.06 17.31
CA SER A 217 17.51 11.33 16.63
C SER A 217 16.02 11.57 16.45
N LEU A 218 15.60 12.84 16.49
CA LEU A 218 14.22 13.23 16.13
C LEU A 218 13.89 12.84 14.69
N PHE A 219 14.85 12.92 13.78
CA PHE A 219 14.64 12.52 12.40
C PHE A 219 14.22 11.06 12.26
N ALA A 220 14.87 10.15 13.00
CA ALA A 220 14.53 8.73 12.97
C ALA A 220 13.07 8.48 13.40
N GLN A 221 12.55 9.28 14.33
CA GLN A 221 11.17 9.20 14.78
C GLN A 221 10.19 9.74 13.75
N PHE A 222 10.56 10.81 13.02
CA PHE A 222 9.67 11.49 12.06
C PHE A 222 9.71 10.92 10.64
N VAL A 223 10.62 10.02 10.31
CA VAL A 223 10.75 9.48 8.95
C VAL A 223 9.45 8.81 8.47
N TRP A 224 8.74 8.11 9.34
CA TRP A 224 7.49 7.44 8.99
C TRP A 224 6.30 8.41 8.84
N PRO A 225 6.08 9.39 9.72
CA PRO A 225 5.13 10.47 9.46
C PRO A 225 5.41 11.22 8.15
N ILE A 226 6.68 11.50 7.84
CA ILE A 226 7.07 12.16 6.58
C ILE A 226 6.66 11.31 5.37
N PHE A 227 6.89 10.00 5.40
CA PHE A 227 6.45 9.08 4.35
C PHE A 227 4.94 9.11 4.17
N GLY A 228 4.16 9.06 5.26
CA GLY A 228 2.70 9.10 5.22
C GLY A 228 2.16 10.44 4.73
N GLY A 229 2.71 11.54 5.21
CA GLY A 229 2.37 12.89 4.76
C GLY A 229 2.68 13.11 3.28
N ALA A 230 3.83 12.63 2.82
CA ALA A 230 4.19 12.66 1.39
C ALA A 230 3.21 11.85 0.54
N ALA A 231 2.72 10.70 1.03
CA ALA A 231 1.73 9.90 0.32
C ALA A 231 0.39 10.65 0.13
N VAL A 232 -0.06 11.37 1.15
CA VAL A 232 -1.26 12.22 1.05
C VAL A 232 -1.03 13.36 0.06
N LEU A 233 0.11 14.06 0.17
CA LEU A 233 0.48 15.15 -0.74
C LEU A 233 0.60 14.67 -2.19
N GLY A 234 1.15 13.49 -2.43
CA GLY A 234 1.27 12.91 -3.76
C GLY A 234 -0.09 12.72 -4.43
N ILE A 235 -1.10 12.25 -3.72
CA ILE A 235 -2.49 12.17 -4.21
C ILE A 235 -3.04 13.57 -4.52
N GLY A 236 -2.82 14.54 -3.62
CA GLY A 236 -3.25 15.94 -3.83
C GLY A 236 -2.63 16.54 -5.10
N ILE A 237 -1.32 16.44 -5.26
CA ILE A 237 -0.59 16.87 -6.46
C ILE A 237 -1.15 16.16 -7.71
N GLY A 238 -1.41 14.86 -7.61
CA GLY A 238 -2.01 14.07 -8.67
C GLY A 238 -3.38 14.58 -9.11
N ILE A 239 -4.24 14.97 -8.19
CA ILE A 239 -5.56 15.57 -8.48
C ILE A 239 -5.41 16.93 -9.16
N LEU A 240 -4.54 17.79 -8.64
CA LEU A 240 -4.31 19.13 -9.18
C LEU A 240 -3.70 19.13 -10.59
N THR A 241 -2.81 18.19 -10.86
CA THR A 241 -2.07 18.11 -12.15
C THR A 241 -2.73 17.21 -13.18
N ARG A 242 -3.94 16.68 -12.91
CA ARG A 242 -4.62 15.69 -13.77
C ARG A 242 -4.83 16.11 -15.23
N HIS A 243 -4.90 17.41 -15.49
CA HIS A 243 -5.13 17.95 -16.84
C HIS A 243 -3.85 18.18 -17.65
N ARG A 244 -2.67 18.09 -17.03
CA ARG A 244 -1.39 18.43 -17.67
C ARG A 244 -0.76 17.30 -18.45
N LEU A 245 -0.94 16.06 -17.99
CA LEU A 245 -0.34 14.86 -18.57
C LEU A 245 -1.38 13.73 -18.61
N THR A 246 -1.19 12.80 -19.55
CA THR A 246 -1.99 11.57 -19.63
C THR A 246 -1.76 10.71 -18.37
N THR A 247 -2.74 9.89 -18.01
CA THR A 247 -2.63 8.93 -16.88
C THR A 247 -1.37 8.07 -17.01
N GLN A 248 -1.08 7.59 -18.22
CA GLN A 248 0.09 6.81 -18.53
C GLN A 248 1.41 7.55 -18.21
N ASN A 249 1.57 8.78 -18.69
CA ASN A 249 2.79 9.56 -18.48
C ASN A 249 2.97 9.94 -17.01
N ARG A 250 1.87 10.25 -16.31
CA ARG A 250 1.88 10.50 -14.87
C ARG A 250 2.32 9.27 -14.09
N LEU A 251 1.81 8.09 -14.46
CA LEU A 251 2.20 6.83 -13.83
C LEU A 251 3.69 6.52 -14.04
N ALA A 252 4.18 6.64 -15.29
CA ALA A 252 5.60 6.41 -15.59
C ALA A 252 6.51 7.37 -14.82
N LEU A 253 6.18 8.67 -14.80
CA LEU A 253 6.94 9.69 -14.05
C LEU A 253 6.95 9.39 -12.55
N THR A 254 5.81 9.02 -11.98
CA THR A 254 5.70 8.70 -10.55
C THR A 254 6.55 7.48 -10.18
N LEU A 255 6.59 6.46 -11.04
CA LEU A 255 7.43 5.27 -10.84
C LEU A 255 8.92 5.62 -10.88
N TRP A 256 9.35 6.50 -11.77
CA TRP A 256 10.74 6.96 -11.83
C TRP A 256 11.13 7.85 -10.66
N VAL A 257 10.21 8.68 -10.17
CA VAL A 257 10.41 9.45 -8.92
C VAL A 257 10.55 8.51 -7.71
N GLN A 258 9.75 7.44 -7.64
CA GLN A 258 9.94 6.42 -6.60
C GLN A 258 11.30 5.71 -6.73
N ALA A 259 11.72 5.35 -7.93
CA ALA A 259 13.03 4.74 -8.17
C ALA A 259 14.16 5.65 -7.68
N LEU A 260 14.06 6.95 -7.98
CA LEU A 260 15.01 7.95 -7.49
C LEU A 260 14.99 8.01 -5.95
N GLY A 261 13.82 7.92 -5.32
CA GLY A 261 13.69 7.90 -3.86
C GLY A 261 14.41 6.71 -3.22
N VAL A 262 14.22 5.51 -3.77
CA VAL A 262 14.91 4.30 -3.28
C VAL A 262 16.42 4.45 -3.45
N LEU A 263 16.87 4.92 -4.61
CA LEU A 263 18.28 5.15 -4.89
C LEU A 263 18.88 6.20 -3.94
N CYS A 264 18.19 7.29 -3.65
CA CYS A 264 18.64 8.31 -2.71
C CYS A 264 18.79 7.74 -1.29
N ALA A 265 17.84 6.92 -0.83
CA ALA A 265 17.89 6.29 0.48
C ALA A 265 19.11 5.36 0.63
N GLU A 266 19.54 4.74 -0.46
CA GLU A 266 20.68 3.84 -0.51
C GLU A 266 22.02 4.60 -0.67
N ALA A 267 22.10 5.44 -1.69
CA ALA A 267 23.37 6.00 -2.18
C ALA A 267 23.80 7.29 -1.47
N LEU A 268 22.85 8.08 -0.93
CA LEU A 268 23.19 9.34 -0.30
C LEU A 268 23.47 9.16 1.19
N PRO A 269 24.60 9.71 1.69
CA PRO A 269 24.91 9.69 3.11
C PRO A 269 24.02 10.65 3.89
N GLY A 270 23.94 10.42 5.20
CA GLY A 270 23.28 11.35 6.11
C GLY A 270 21.76 11.32 6.06
N VAL A 271 21.15 12.33 6.67
CA VAL A 271 19.69 12.50 6.78
C VAL A 271 19.05 12.72 5.41
N SER A 272 19.75 13.39 4.49
CA SER A 272 19.22 13.75 3.17
C SER A 272 18.80 12.53 2.34
N GLY A 273 19.56 11.46 2.37
CA GLY A 273 19.26 10.23 1.65
C GLY A 273 17.92 9.61 2.09
N LEU A 274 17.76 9.40 3.40
CA LEU A 274 16.52 8.83 3.94
C LEU A 274 15.33 9.80 3.82
N LEU A 275 15.57 11.10 3.95
CA LEU A 275 14.53 12.12 3.77
C LEU A 275 13.99 12.12 2.34
N LEU A 276 14.85 12.15 1.34
CA LEU A 276 14.46 12.06 -0.07
C LEU A 276 13.82 10.71 -0.39
N GLY A 277 14.32 9.63 0.21
CA GLY A 277 13.73 8.31 0.13
C GLY A 277 12.28 8.31 0.65
N ALA A 278 12.06 8.87 1.84
CA ALA A 278 10.73 8.98 2.43
C ALA A 278 9.78 9.84 1.58
N LEU A 279 10.25 11.01 1.12
CA LEU A 279 9.43 11.94 0.33
C LEU A 279 9.06 11.37 -1.04
N PHE A 280 10.01 10.83 -1.79
CA PHE A 280 9.76 10.38 -3.16
C PHE A 280 9.08 9.01 -3.19
N THR A 281 9.50 8.07 -2.35
CA THR A 281 8.85 6.76 -2.28
C THR A 281 7.45 6.88 -1.68
N GLY A 282 7.30 7.62 -0.59
CA GLY A 282 6.01 7.90 0.03
C GLY A 282 5.08 8.66 -0.90
N GLY A 283 5.55 9.78 -1.48
CA GLY A 283 4.77 10.60 -2.40
C GLY A 283 4.30 9.87 -3.65
N GLY A 284 5.10 8.92 -4.14
CA GLY A 284 4.74 8.06 -5.26
C GLY A 284 3.82 6.90 -4.90
N PHE A 285 3.85 6.40 -3.68
CA PHE A 285 3.22 5.15 -3.26
C PHE A 285 1.75 5.04 -3.67
N LEU A 286 0.90 5.86 -3.09
CA LEU A 286 -0.55 5.79 -3.33
C LEU A 286 -0.93 6.38 -4.69
N SER A 287 -0.13 7.29 -5.22
CA SER A 287 -0.31 7.82 -6.58
C SER A 287 -0.12 6.72 -7.63
N VAL A 288 0.86 5.84 -7.48
CA VAL A 288 1.04 4.67 -8.36
C VAL A 288 -0.16 3.74 -8.28
N VAL A 289 -0.67 3.46 -7.07
CA VAL A 289 -1.87 2.64 -6.87
C VAL A 289 -3.07 3.23 -7.60
N GLN A 290 -3.36 4.50 -7.35
CA GLN A 290 -4.49 5.22 -7.94
C GLN A 290 -4.38 5.28 -9.47
N LEU A 291 -3.22 5.69 -9.99
CA LEU A 291 -2.99 5.85 -11.43
C LEU A 291 -3.01 4.51 -12.19
N SER A 292 -2.51 3.43 -11.59
CA SER A 292 -2.55 2.09 -12.19
C SER A 292 -3.97 1.57 -12.32
N ILE A 293 -4.79 1.72 -11.26
CA ILE A 293 -6.19 1.32 -11.29
C ILE A 293 -6.98 2.18 -12.28
N GLN A 294 -6.72 3.50 -12.32
CA GLN A 294 -7.33 4.40 -13.28
C GLN A 294 -6.96 4.01 -14.72
N HIS A 295 -5.67 3.78 -14.99
CA HIS A 295 -5.22 3.40 -16.35
C HIS A 295 -5.76 2.03 -16.76
N GLY A 296 -5.87 1.08 -15.84
CA GLY A 296 -6.54 -0.20 -16.08
C GLY A 296 -8.00 -0.04 -16.51
N ARG A 297 -8.74 0.89 -15.89
CA ARG A 297 -10.12 1.24 -16.29
C ARG A 297 -10.18 1.92 -17.65
N GLU A 298 -9.21 2.77 -17.97
CA GLU A 298 -9.12 3.41 -19.28
C GLU A 298 -8.84 2.40 -20.41
N LEU A 299 -8.03 1.38 -20.13
CA LEU A 299 -7.69 0.32 -21.09
C LEU A 299 -8.75 -0.78 -21.22
N ALA A 300 -9.58 -0.99 -20.20
CA ALA A 300 -10.63 -2.03 -20.18
C ALA A 300 -11.88 -1.52 -19.41
N PRO A 301 -12.62 -0.56 -19.97
CA PRO A 301 -13.73 0.10 -19.27
C PRO A 301 -14.84 -0.88 -18.88
N ASN A 302 -15.15 -1.86 -19.73
CA ASN A 302 -16.19 -2.87 -19.47
C ASN A 302 -15.76 -3.92 -18.43
N HIS A 303 -14.49 -3.95 -18.02
CA HIS A 303 -13.93 -4.92 -17.08
C HIS A 303 -13.26 -4.23 -15.89
N ALA A 304 -13.67 -3.01 -15.54
CA ALA A 304 -13.00 -2.16 -14.56
C ALA A 304 -12.80 -2.86 -13.20
N ARG A 305 -13.81 -3.59 -12.71
CA ARG A 305 -13.74 -4.34 -11.44
C ARG A 305 -12.73 -5.49 -11.51
N TYR A 306 -12.77 -6.27 -12.58
CA TYR A 306 -11.83 -7.38 -12.80
C TYR A 306 -10.39 -6.86 -12.92
N MET A 307 -10.18 -5.77 -13.68
CA MET A 307 -8.88 -5.13 -13.82
C MET A 307 -8.34 -4.62 -12.49
N ALA A 308 -9.17 -3.98 -11.68
CA ALA A 308 -8.75 -3.53 -10.34
C ALA A 308 -8.27 -4.71 -9.48
N GLY A 309 -9.01 -5.82 -9.50
CA GLY A 309 -8.63 -7.04 -8.79
C GLY A 309 -7.35 -7.68 -9.33
N LEU A 310 -7.21 -7.81 -10.65
CA LEU A 310 -6.03 -8.37 -11.29
C LEU A 310 -4.76 -7.54 -10.99
N LEU A 311 -4.87 -6.23 -11.10
CA LEU A 311 -3.80 -5.30 -10.76
C LEU A 311 -3.43 -5.41 -9.27
N THR A 312 -4.42 -5.38 -8.37
CA THR A 312 -4.18 -5.50 -6.93
C THR A 312 -3.53 -6.84 -6.55
N THR A 313 -3.93 -7.92 -7.21
CA THR A 313 -3.31 -9.25 -7.04
C THR A 313 -1.85 -9.24 -7.49
N GLY A 314 -1.56 -8.71 -8.68
CA GLY A 314 -0.18 -8.59 -9.18
C GLY A 314 0.70 -7.73 -8.27
N TYR A 315 0.16 -6.61 -7.79
CA TYR A 315 0.83 -5.74 -6.83
C TYR A 315 1.14 -6.45 -5.50
N ALA A 316 0.18 -7.21 -4.97
CA ALA A 316 0.36 -7.97 -3.74
C ALA A 316 1.40 -9.10 -3.89
N VAL A 317 1.49 -9.74 -5.07
CA VAL A 317 2.57 -10.70 -5.38
C VAL A 317 3.92 -9.99 -5.35
N GLY A 318 4.03 -8.81 -5.96
CA GLY A 318 5.24 -7.99 -5.88
C GLY A 318 5.63 -7.64 -4.45
N GLN A 319 4.66 -7.21 -3.63
CA GLN A 319 4.87 -6.90 -2.22
C GLN A 319 5.37 -8.13 -1.42
N LEU A 320 4.88 -9.31 -1.72
CA LEU A 320 5.31 -10.55 -1.06
C LEU A 320 6.76 -10.92 -1.43
N ALA A 321 7.16 -10.66 -2.69
CA ALA A 321 8.51 -10.96 -3.16
C ALA A 321 9.59 -10.06 -2.51
N GLY A 322 9.25 -8.83 -2.11
CA GLY A 322 10.19 -7.88 -1.50
C GLY A 322 10.84 -8.40 -0.22
N PRO A 323 10.09 -8.73 0.84
CA PRO A 323 10.64 -9.29 2.07
C PRO A 323 11.43 -10.59 1.87
N VAL A 324 11.01 -11.43 0.92
CA VAL A 324 11.76 -12.65 0.57
C VAL A 324 13.13 -12.29 0.02
N LEU A 325 13.21 -11.31 -0.89
CA LEU A 325 14.49 -10.84 -1.40
C LEU A 325 15.33 -10.17 -0.30
N SER A 326 14.72 -9.38 0.59
CA SER A 326 15.44 -8.76 1.69
C SER A 326 16.03 -9.80 2.64
N ALA A 327 15.28 -10.84 2.98
CA ALA A 327 15.75 -11.94 3.80
C ALA A 327 16.92 -12.69 3.13
N LEU A 328 16.83 -12.94 1.83
CA LEU A 328 17.90 -13.57 1.06
C LEU A 328 19.13 -12.67 1.01
N SER A 329 18.96 -11.37 0.76
CA SER A 329 20.08 -10.41 0.73
C SER A 329 20.80 -10.37 2.07
N THR A 330 20.08 -10.25 3.18
CA THR A 330 20.67 -10.23 4.53
C THR A 330 21.31 -11.56 4.92
N ALA A 331 20.73 -12.70 4.50
CA ALA A 331 21.30 -14.02 4.76
C ALA A 331 22.63 -14.25 4.01
N LEU A 332 22.74 -13.77 2.76
CA LEU A 332 23.91 -13.98 1.91
C LEU A 332 25.00 -12.91 2.08
N THR A 333 24.59 -11.65 2.27
CA THR A 333 25.52 -10.50 2.26
C THR A 333 25.61 -9.76 3.60
N HIS A 334 24.76 -10.11 4.57
CA HIS A 334 24.55 -9.37 5.82
C HIS A 334 24.18 -7.89 5.62
N ARG A 335 23.64 -7.54 4.43
CA ARG A 335 23.32 -6.18 4.01
C ARG A 335 21.97 -6.14 3.30
N LEU A 336 21.29 -5.00 3.41
CA LEU A 336 20.01 -4.75 2.75
C LEU A 336 20.17 -4.06 1.37
N GLU A 337 21.30 -3.38 1.17
CA GLU A 337 21.59 -2.55 -0.01
C GLU A 337 21.42 -3.29 -1.34
N PRO A 338 21.87 -4.55 -1.53
CA PRO A 338 21.64 -5.27 -2.78
C PRO A 338 20.17 -5.42 -3.13
N ALA A 339 19.31 -5.66 -2.12
CA ALA A 339 17.87 -5.75 -2.31
C ALA A 339 17.26 -4.40 -2.71
N LEU A 340 17.71 -3.28 -2.11
CA LEU A 340 17.27 -1.93 -2.46
C LEU A 340 17.69 -1.56 -3.89
N PHE A 341 18.86 -1.96 -4.32
CA PHE A 341 19.32 -1.75 -5.70
C PHE A 341 18.42 -2.49 -6.71
N VAL A 342 18.07 -3.76 -6.44
CA VAL A 342 17.13 -4.53 -7.27
C VAL A 342 15.74 -3.87 -7.27
N ALA A 343 15.28 -3.33 -6.13
CA ALA A 343 14.03 -2.57 -6.03
C ALA A 343 14.05 -1.32 -6.93
N THR A 344 15.17 -0.58 -6.95
CA THR A 344 15.36 0.57 -7.85
C THR A 344 15.23 0.17 -9.31
N LEU A 345 15.92 -0.90 -9.72
CA LEU A 345 15.83 -1.42 -11.10
C LEU A 345 14.42 -1.87 -11.47
N ALA A 346 13.70 -2.49 -10.54
CA ALA A 346 12.31 -2.91 -10.74
C ALA A 346 11.39 -1.71 -10.99
N LEU A 347 11.54 -0.62 -10.23
CA LEU A 347 10.77 0.61 -10.43
C LEU A 347 11.10 1.31 -11.75
N LEU A 348 12.37 1.34 -12.14
CA LEU A 348 12.78 1.86 -13.46
C LEU A 348 12.16 1.06 -14.60
N ALA A 349 12.21 -0.27 -14.51
CA ALA A 349 11.60 -1.16 -15.49
C ALA A 349 10.07 -1.01 -15.52
N ALA A 350 9.43 -0.85 -14.36
CA ALA A 350 8.00 -0.60 -14.26
C ALA A 350 7.59 0.67 -15.03
N GLY A 351 8.31 1.76 -14.84
CA GLY A 351 8.10 3.01 -15.58
C GLY A 351 8.26 2.86 -17.08
N LEU A 352 9.30 2.13 -17.53
CA LEU A 352 9.54 1.86 -18.95
C LEU A 352 8.43 1.01 -19.58
N LEU A 353 7.92 0.01 -18.87
CA LEU A 353 6.82 -0.84 -19.35
C LEU A 353 5.56 -0.02 -19.60
N VAL A 354 5.22 0.89 -18.69
CA VAL A 354 4.06 1.78 -18.86
C VAL A 354 4.30 2.77 -19.98
N PHE A 355 5.46 3.41 -20.02
CA PHE A 355 5.78 4.43 -21.03
C PHE A 355 5.71 3.90 -22.46
N LYS A 356 6.05 2.62 -22.67
CA LYS A 356 6.00 1.93 -23.98
C LYS A 356 4.60 1.43 -24.37
N ILE A 357 3.54 1.67 -23.58
CA ILE A 357 2.17 1.34 -24.00
C ILE A 357 1.77 2.28 -25.15
N PRO A 358 1.40 1.78 -26.35
CA PRO A 358 1.06 2.64 -27.47
C PRO A 358 -0.19 3.47 -27.19
N ALA A 359 -0.13 4.78 -27.38
CA ALA A 359 -1.26 5.71 -27.18
C ALA A 359 -2.50 5.35 -28.01
N ARG A 360 -2.31 4.66 -29.16
CA ARG A 360 -3.39 4.15 -30.03
C ARG A 360 -4.20 3.00 -29.41
N ALA A 361 -3.62 2.24 -28.47
CA ALA A 361 -4.31 1.11 -27.83
C ALA A 361 -5.47 1.59 -26.95
N ALA A 362 -5.35 2.77 -26.32
CA ALA A 362 -6.41 3.38 -25.53
C ALA A 362 -7.55 3.94 -26.41
N ARG A 363 -7.26 4.41 -27.63
CA ARG A 363 -8.27 4.98 -28.54
C ARG A 363 -9.08 3.93 -29.32
N ARG A 364 -8.50 2.79 -29.69
CA ARG A 364 -9.23 1.72 -30.43
C ARG A 364 -10.28 1.02 -29.59
N GLN A 365 -10.06 0.89 -28.28
CA GLN A 365 -11.06 0.30 -27.35
C GLN A 365 -12.22 1.24 -27.02
N LEU A 366 -12.01 2.57 -27.15
CA LEU A 366 -13.08 3.57 -27.03
C LEU A 366 -13.91 3.71 -28.33
N ALA A 367 -13.38 3.26 -29.48
CA ALA A 367 -14.02 3.34 -30.77
C ALA A 367 -14.80 2.07 -31.16
N GLY A 368 -14.77 1.00 -30.37
CA GLY A 368 -15.57 -0.21 -30.61
C GLY A 368 -15.11 -1.04 -31.81
N GLU A 369 -13.83 -0.93 -32.26
CA GLU A 369 -13.22 -1.73 -33.32
C GLU A 369 -12.38 -2.90 -32.78
#